data_a25970b76a38cd7653167827d8818fdd
#
_entry.id   a25970b76a38cd7653167827d8818fdd
#
_cell.length_a   1.000
_cell.length_b   1.000
_cell.length_c   1.000
_cell.angle_alpha   90.00
_cell.angle_beta   90.00
_cell.angle_gamma   90.00
#
_symmetry.space_group_name_H-M   'P 1'
#
loop_
_entity.id
_entity.type
_entity.pdbx_description
1 polymer ?
#
loop_
_entity_poly.entity_id
_entity_poly.type
_entity_poly.pdbx_seq_one_letter_code
_entity_poly.pdbx_strand_id
1 'polypeptide(L)'
;MEKRKISVQIAGNPITIVTDEPDEFVKLLTDTVTSRIEETTKNSFRISTLDAALLLTLDFLGDKLKAESKIRTLESQISLYELNLKNARDELEKAKNAASDTSETTENSENMSETIAGAIAD
;
A
#
# COMPACT_ATOMS: atom_id res chain seq x y z
N MET A 1 -10.28 14.86 -16.46
CA MET A 1 -9.90 16.26 -16.67
C MET A 1 -9.26 16.44 -18.04
N GLU A 2 -9.52 17.57 -18.65
CA GLU A 2 -8.92 17.88 -19.93
C GLU A 2 -7.45 18.23 -19.76
N LYS A 3 -6.64 17.79 -20.71
CA LYS A 3 -5.23 18.16 -20.75
C LYS A 3 -5.10 19.63 -21.11
N ARG A 4 -4.22 20.32 -20.44
CA ARG A 4 -3.95 21.73 -20.67
C ARG A 4 -2.46 21.97 -20.76
N LYS A 5 -2.10 23.07 -21.39
CA LYS A 5 -0.71 23.50 -21.48
C LYS A 5 -0.40 24.40 -20.30
N ILE A 6 0.67 24.09 -19.59
CA ILE A 6 1.15 24.88 -18.46
C ILE A 6 2.60 25.24 -18.69
N SER A 7 2.93 26.52 -18.50
CA SER A 7 4.31 26.96 -18.52
C SER A 7 4.87 26.91 -17.10
N VAL A 8 5.97 26.20 -16.91
CA VAL A 8 6.62 26.03 -15.62
C VAL A 8 8.10 26.36 -15.74
N GLN A 9 8.74 26.66 -14.63
CA GLN A 9 10.17 26.85 -14.58
C GLN A 9 10.79 25.74 -13.73
N ILE A 10 11.81 25.09 -14.29
CA ILE A 10 12.55 24.06 -13.61
C ILE A 10 14.03 24.47 -13.62
N ALA A 11 14.59 24.74 -12.45
CA ALA A 11 15.96 25.21 -12.30
C ALA A 11 16.26 26.42 -13.20
N GLY A 12 15.32 27.35 -13.30
CA GLY A 12 15.44 28.55 -14.11
C GLY A 12 15.14 28.37 -15.58
N ASN A 13 14.86 27.17 -16.03
CA ASN A 13 14.53 26.89 -17.43
C ASN A 13 13.02 26.86 -17.66
N PRO A 14 12.49 27.70 -18.56
CA PRO A 14 11.06 27.67 -18.86
C PRO A 14 10.73 26.45 -19.72
N ILE A 15 9.71 25.70 -19.29
CA ILE A 15 9.26 24.50 -19.99
C ILE A 15 7.76 24.54 -20.07
N THR A 16 7.22 24.20 -21.23
CA THR A 16 5.76 24.05 -21.40
C THR A 16 5.43 22.56 -21.34
N ILE A 17 4.52 22.22 -20.45
CA ILE A 17 4.06 20.83 -20.32
C ILE A 17 2.57 20.74 -20.64
N VAL A 18 2.15 19.58 -21.10
CA VAL A 18 0.75 19.26 -21.33
C VAL A 18 0.36 18.20 -20.31
N THR A 19 -0.60 18.53 -19.46
CA THR A 19 -0.99 17.65 -18.36
C THR A 19 -2.45 17.83 -17.98
N ASP A 20 -3.05 16.80 -17.43
CA ASP A 20 -4.37 16.85 -16.82
C ASP A 20 -4.29 16.90 -15.29
N GLU A 21 -3.07 16.90 -14.75
CA GLU A 21 -2.85 16.95 -13.30
C GLU A 21 -3.20 18.34 -12.72
N PRO A 22 -3.61 18.41 -11.45
CA PRO A 22 -3.88 19.69 -10.80
C PRO A 22 -2.65 20.59 -10.76
N ASP A 23 -2.87 21.90 -10.78
CA ASP A 23 -1.79 22.90 -10.75
C ASP A 23 -0.92 22.74 -9.49
N GLU A 24 -1.53 22.46 -8.36
CA GLU A 24 -0.81 22.27 -7.11
C GLU A 24 0.15 21.08 -7.17
N PHE A 25 -0.28 20.02 -7.81
CA PHE A 25 0.57 18.83 -8.00
C PHE A 25 1.75 19.12 -8.92
N VAL A 26 1.48 19.81 -10.03
CA VAL A 26 2.52 20.22 -10.98
C VAL A 26 3.54 21.14 -10.29
N LYS A 27 3.07 22.08 -9.49
CA LYS A 27 3.94 22.97 -8.74
C LYS A 27 4.82 22.20 -7.76
N LEU A 28 4.23 21.23 -7.05
CA LEU A 28 4.99 20.38 -6.15
C LEU A 28 6.10 19.64 -6.88
N LEU A 29 5.79 19.08 -8.04
CA LEU A 29 6.77 18.35 -8.85
C LEU A 29 7.91 19.27 -9.31
N THR A 30 7.58 20.44 -9.87
CA THR A 30 8.58 21.37 -10.38
C THR A 30 9.45 21.96 -9.29
N ASP A 31 8.85 22.29 -8.14
CA ASP A 31 9.58 22.82 -6.98
C ASP A 31 10.52 21.74 -6.41
N THR A 32 10.07 20.52 -6.33
CA THR A 32 10.86 19.39 -5.83
C THR A 32 12.06 19.14 -6.74
N VAL A 33 11.85 19.08 -8.05
CA VAL A 33 12.92 18.85 -9.01
C VAL A 33 13.92 20.02 -8.98
N THR A 34 13.42 21.25 -8.96
CA THR A 34 14.27 22.43 -8.89
C THR A 34 15.16 22.42 -7.66
N SER A 35 14.57 22.15 -6.48
CA SER A 35 15.31 22.07 -5.23
C SER A 35 16.40 20.99 -5.27
N ARG A 36 16.08 19.83 -5.83
CA ARG A 36 17.03 18.72 -5.91
C ARG A 36 18.16 19.03 -6.88
N ILE A 37 17.86 19.68 -8.00
CA ILE A 37 18.90 20.11 -8.96
C ILE A 37 19.84 21.15 -8.31
N GLU A 38 19.27 22.14 -7.64
CA GLU A 38 20.04 23.17 -6.95
C GLU A 38 20.93 22.57 -5.87
N GLU A 39 20.41 21.66 -5.08
CA GLU A 39 21.17 20.97 -4.04
C GLU A 39 22.35 20.19 -4.64
N THR A 40 22.10 19.45 -5.72
CA THR A 40 23.12 18.66 -6.40
C THR A 40 24.22 19.54 -7.00
N THR A 41 23.84 20.64 -7.65
CA THR A 41 24.82 21.56 -8.26
C THR A 41 25.59 22.37 -7.23
N LYS A 42 24.99 22.69 -6.08
CA LYS A 42 25.70 23.37 -4.99
C LYS A 42 26.80 22.50 -4.38
N ASN A 43 26.53 21.22 -4.25
CA ASN A 43 27.44 20.29 -3.60
C ASN A 43 28.63 19.90 -4.50
N SER A 44 28.55 20.17 -5.80
CA SER A 44 29.61 19.86 -6.72
C SER A 44 29.70 20.90 -7.85
N PHE A 45 30.81 21.64 -7.91
CA PHE A 45 31.04 22.62 -8.96
C PHE A 45 31.26 22.00 -10.33
N ARG A 46 31.51 20.70 -10.39
CA ARG A 46 31.80 19.99 -11.64
C ARG A 46 30.57 19.46 -12.34
N ILE A 47 29.43 19.49 -11.65
CA ILE A 47 28.19 18.96 -12.19
C ILE A 47 27.38 20.10 -12.79
N SER A 48 27.08 20.00 -14.09
CA SER A 48 26.22 20.95 -14.78
C SER A 48 24.76 20.69 -14.38
N THR A 49 23.89 21.66 -14.67
CA THR A 49 22.45 21.50 -14.46
C THR A 49 21.92 20.29 -15.24
N LEU A 50 22.41 20.09 -16.46
CA LEU A 50 21.99 18.93 -17.28
C LEU A 50 22.42 17.62 -16.62
N ASP A 51 23.66 17.53 -16.17
CA ASP A 51 24.17 16.32 -15.52
C ASP A 51 23.39 16.04 -14.23
N ALA A 52 23.10 17.08 -13.44
CA ALA A 52 22.28 16.93 -12.24
C ALA A 52 20.89 16.42 -12.58
N ALA A 53 20.27 16.96 -13.63
CA ALA A 53 18.94 16.51 -14.06
C ALA A 53 18.96 15.05 -14.50
N LEU A 54 19.98 14.62 -15.23
CA LEU A 54 20.13 13.23 -15.66
C LEU A 54 20.34 12.29 -14.49
N LEU A 55 21.16 12.67 -13.52
CA LEU A 55 21.37 11.88 -12.30
C LEU A 55 20.07 11.75 -11.49
N LEU A 56 19.34 12.85 -11.36
CA LEU A 56 18.07 12.85 -10.65
C LEU A 56 17.03 11.98 -11.35
N THR A 57 17.04 11.97 -12.68
CA THR A 57 16.17 11.10 -13.46
C THR A 57 16.41 9.63 -13.10
N LEU A 58 17.69 9.24 -12.99
CA LEU A 58 18.03 7.89 -12.58
C LEU A 58 17.59 7.61 -11.14
N ASP A 59 17.81 8.55 -10.24
CA ASP A 59 17.44 8.40 -8.84
C ASP A 59 15.91 8.25 -8.69
N PHE A 60 15.16 9.13 -9.31
CA PHE A 60 13.69 9.10 -9.24
C PHE A 60 13.12 7.83 -9.88
N LEU A 61 13.68 7.42 -11.02
CA LEU A 61 13.26 6.17 -11.65
C LEU A 61 13.59 4.97 -10.77
N GLY A 62 14.77 4.97 -10.17
CA GLY A 62 15.17 3.93 -9.24
C GLY A 62 14.22 3.85 -8.04
N ASP A 63 13.89 4.99 -7.45
CA ASP A 63 12.96 5.07 -6.32
C ASP A 63 11.57 4.57 -6.73
N LYS A 64 11.11 4.97 -7.92
CA LYS A 64 9.83 4.52 -8.46
C LYS A 64 9.78 3.01 -8.60
N LEU A 65 10.82 2.42 -9.21
CA LEU A 65 10.87 0.97 -9.42
C LEU A 65 10.94 0.21 -8.10
N LYS A 66 11.68 0.72 -7.13
CA LYS A 66 11.72 0.15 -5.78
C LYS A 66 10.36 0.23 -5.09
N ALA A 67 9.70 1.38 -5.21
CA ALA A 67 8.37 1.57 -4.64
C ALA A 67 7.35 0.65 -5.28
N GLU A 68 7.38 0.49 -6.61
CA GLU A 68 6.49 -0.42 -7.32
C GLU A 68 6.71 -1.88 -6.89
N SER A 69 7.97 -2.26 -6.70
CA SER A 69 8.31 -3.59 -6.20
C SER A 69 7.75 -3.82 -4.80
N LYS A 70 7.89 -2.81 -3.94
CA LYS A 70 7.36 -2.86 -2.57
C LYS A 70 5.84 -2.94 -2.57
N ILE A 71 5.18 -2.19 -3.46
CA ILE A 71 3.72 -2.24 -3.61
C ILE A 71 3.28 -3.64 -4.00
N ARG A 72 3.94 -4.27 -4.97
CA ARG A 72 3.63 -5.64 -5.38
C ARG A 72 3.79 -6.62 -4.22
N THR A 73 4.85 -6.46 -3.42
CA THR A 73 5.08 -7.29 -2.24
C THR A 73 3.97 -7.10 -1.21
N LEU A 74 3.59 -5.84 -0.94
CA LEU A 74 2.52 -5.53 0.00
C LEU A 74 1.17 -6.04 -0.50
N GLU A 75 0.89 -5.93 -1.79
CA GLU A 75 -0.33 -6.47 -2.39
C GLU A 75 -0.40 -7.98 -2.23
N SER A 76 0.73 -8.66 -2.43
CA SER A 76 0.83 -10.11 -2.21
C SER A 76 0.58 -10.48 -0.75
N GLN A 77 1.13 -9.69 0.18
CA GLN A 77 0.91 -9.89 1.61
C GLN A 77 -0.57 -9.67 1.98
N ILE A 78 -1.18 -8.62 1.42
CA ILE A 78 -2.61 -8.34 1.65
C ILE A 78 -3.45 -9.52 1.15
N SER A 79 -3.17 -10.02 -0.05
CA SER A 79 -3.88 -11.17 -0.61
C SER A 79 -3.74 -12.40 0.29
N LEU A 80 -2.55 -12.62 0.83
CA LEU A 80 -2.30 -13.73 1.74
C LEU A 80 -3.07 -13.56 3.05
N TYR A 81 -3.08 -12.35 3.62
CA TYR A 81 -3.84 -12.06 4.84
C TYR A 81 -5.35 -12.22 4.61
N GLU A 82 -5.84 -11.76 3.46
CA GLU A 82 -7.25 -11.93 3.10
C GLU A 82 -7.63 -13.40 3.00
N LEU A 83 -6.76 -14.21 2.38
CA LEU A 83 -6.97 -15.66 2.29
C LEU A 83 -6.97 -16.30 3.67
N ASN A 84 -6.02 -15.93 4.52
CA ASN A 84 -5.95 -16.44 5.89
C ASN A 84 -7.18 -16.03 6.70
N LEU A 85 -7.65 -14.81 6.52
CA LEU A 85 -8.85 -14.32 7.19
C LEU A 85 -10.08 -15.09 6.72
N LYS A 86 -10.20 -15.35 5.43
CA LYS A 86 -11.29 -16.14 4.86
C LYS A 86 -11.28 -17.56 5.44
N ASN A 87 -10.10 -18.19 5.47
CA ASN A 87 -9.94 -19.51 6.03
C ASN A 87 -10.32 -19.55 7.51
N ALA A 88 -9.92 -18.54 8.28
CA ALA A 88 -10.28 -18.43 9.69
C ALA A 88 -11.79 -18.28 9.88
N ARG A 89 -12.44 -17.47 9.03
CA ARG A 89 -13.90 -17.32 9.04
C ARG A 89 -14.62 -18.63 8.70
N ASP A 90 -14.11 -19.33 7.69
CA ASP A 90 -14.68 -20.61 7.27
C ASP A 90 -14.54 -21.65 8.39
N GLU A 91 -13.39 -21.69 9.06
CA GLU A 91 -13.18 -22.57 10.20
C GLU A 91 -14.09 -22.22 11.39
N LEU A 92 -14.26 -20.92 11.63
CA LEU A 92 -15.16 -20.45 12.68
C LEU A 92 -16.60 -20.85 12.37
N GLU A 93 -17.03 -20.68 11.13
CA GLU A 93 -18.36 -21.05 10.69
C GLU A 93 -18.60 -22.54 10.80
N LYS A 94 -17.60 -23.35 10.41
CA LYS A 94 -17.65 -24.80 10.59
C LYS A 94 -17.74 -25.19 12.07
N ALA A 95 -16.99 -24.51 12.92
CA ALA A 95 -17.03 -24.74 14.36
C ALA A 95 -18.41 -24.38 14.94
N LYS A 96 -19.00 -23.28 14.46
CA LYS A 96 -20.37 -22.89 14.87
C LYS A 96 -21.38 -23.91 14.43
N ASN A 97 -21.27 -24.40 13.19
CA ASN A 97 -22.18 -25.40 12.66
C ASN A 97 -22.02 -26.73 13.39
N ALA A 98 -20.81 -27.14 13.70
CA ALA A 98 -20.52 -28.34 14.47
C ALA A 98 -21.07 -28.21 15.91
N ALA A 99 -20.89 -27.03 16.53
CA ALA A 99 -21.43 -26.77 17.85
C ALA A 99 -22.95 -26.76 17.84
N SER A 100 -23.58 -26.22 16.80
CA SER A 100 -25.04 -26.22 16.62
C SER A 100 -25.55 -27.63 16.46
N ASP A 101 -24.91 -28.45 15.64
CA ASP A 101 -25.26 -29.85 15.45
C ASP A 101 -25.10 -30.64 16.76
N THR A 102 -24.05 -30.37 17.50
CA THR A 102 -23.78 -30.98 18.80
C THR A 102 -24.83 -30.54 19.81
N SER A 103 -25.29 -29.29 19.78
CA SER A 103 -26.36 -28.80 20.64
C SER A 103 -27.67 -29.54 20.40
N GLU A 104 -28.04 -29.75 19.15
CA GLU A 104 -29.22 -30.50 18.79
C GLU A 104 -29.14 -31.94 19.29
N THR A 105 -27.99 -32.55 19.13
CA THR A 105 -27.76 -33.92 19.63
C THR A 105 -27.76 -33.96 21.15
N THR A 106 -27.22 -32.93 21.80
CA THR A 106 -27.10 -32.81 23.25
C THR A 106 -28.46 -32.63 23.91
N GLU A 107 -29.44 -31.98 23.26
CA GLU A 107 -30.78 -31.85 23.81
C GLU A 107 -31.45 -33.20 24.00
N ASN A 108 -31.17 -34.15 23.12
CA ASN A 108 -31.71 -35.51 23.26
C ASN A 108 -31.01 -36.34 24.34
N SER A 109 -29.84 -35.91 24.77
CA SER A 109 -29.05 -36.61 25.83
C SER A 109 -28.67 -35.65 26.95
N GLU A 110 -29.53 -34.68 27.22
CA GLU A 110 -29.35 -33.64 28.21
C GLU A 110 -29.01 -34.17 29.61
N ASN A 111 -29.72 -35.20 30.02
CA ASN A 111 -29.55 -35.83 31.33
C ASN A 111 -28.12 -36.41 31.49
N MET A 112 -27.59 -36.99 30.46
CA MET A 112 -26.22 -37.53 30.49
C MET A 112 -25.19 -36.43 30.59
N SER A 113 -25.35 -35.33 29.85
CA SER A 113 -24.46 -34.20 29.87
C SER A 113 -24.42 -33.52 31.24
N GLU A 114 -25.57 -33.32 31.85
CA GLU A 114 -25.67 -32.72 33.18
C GLU A 114 -25.05 -33.60 34.25
N THR A 115 -25.23 -34.89 34.14
CA THR A 115 -24.64 -35.85 35.09
C THR A 115 -23.12 -35.83 35.03
N ILE A 116 -22.56 -35.77 33.81
CA ILE A 116 -21.13 -35.70 33.60
C ILE A 116 -20.57 -34.36 34.09
N ALA A 117 -21.26 -33.27 33.77
CA ALA A 117 -20.85 -31.93 34.20
C ALA A 117 -20.89 -31.81 35.74
N GLY A 118 -21.90 -32.36 36.36
CA GLY A 118 -22.02 -32.38 37.80
C GLY A 118 -20.91 -33.21 38.45
N ALA A 119 -20.54 -34.33 37.87
CA ALA A 119 -19.46 -35.16 38.36
C ALA A 119 -18.11 -34.49 38.23
N ILE A 120 -17.92 -33.71 37.18
CA ILE A 120 -16.68 -32.96 36.95
C ILE A 120 -16.61 -31.75 37.88
N ALA A 121 -17.72 -31.09 38.12
CA ALA A 121 -17.79 -29.92 39.00
C ALA A 121 -17.55 -30.23 40.47
N ASP A 122 -17.85 -31.43 40.89
CA ASP A 122 -17.57 -31.89 42.24
C ASP A 122 -16.12 -32.36 42.37
#